data_2a11edf5d8f608d69688c6120599c332
#
_entry.id   2a11edf5d8f608d69688c6120599c332
#
_cell.length_a   1.000
_cell.length_b   1.000
_cell.length_c   1.000
_cell.angle_alpha   90.00
_cell.angle_beta   90.00
_cell.angle_gamma   90.00
#
_symmetry.space_group_name_H-M   'P 1'
#
loop_
_entity.id
_entity.type
_entity.pdbx_description
1 polymer ?
#
loop_
_entity_poly.entity_id
_entity_poly.type
_entity_poly.pdbx_seq_one_letter_code
_entity_poly.pdbx_strand_id
1 'polypeptide(L)'
;MPRGQYQLPRPNDHISERFPHVCGQYIFHFHLPFSPCNLPFDSALPIIAYSKILVYNCRRRQITVDNTPQTVPFLTAGEVLRAEFGRKIYKLALDIGCTCPTRDGTKGTRGCIFCSQAGSGEFSERFTGRQEELDRAKARLSQKVNIENAGFIAYFQNYTNTYAPVSRLEPLFTAALRDPSVVALSIATRPDCLGPDILDMLSRLVQKAPVFVELGLQTIHPATAAFIRRGFDLSEYDDAVRQLRVRGLRVITHLIFGLPYGGQTPVQTAAETAGDNAPRLSLETPEMMLQSVKYVAERGVNGVKFQLLHVLRGTDLADLYENGVFRTLEMDEYIDIVRKAIALLPPGVAIHRVTGDAPRKLLVAPLWSTDKKRILNRINSAFFIKENMLQLTK
;
A
#
# COMPACT_ATOMS: atom_id res chain seq x y z
N MET A 1 49.80 -35.24 -22.18
CA MET A 1 50.70 -34.23 -22.83
C MET A 1 49.80 -33.22 -23.52
N PRO A 2 50.10 -31.89 -23.49
CA PRO A 2 50.56 -31.09 -22.37
C PRO A 2 49.59 -29.95 -22.03
N ARG A 3 49.81 -29.38 -20.86
CA ARG A 3 49.13 -28.23 -20.30
C ARG A 3 49.56 -26.94 -21.00
N GLY A 4 48.65 -26.07 -21.41
CA GLY A 4 48.93 -24.70 -21.83
C GLY A 4 48.41 -23.71 -20.79
N GLN A 5 49.36 -23.01 -20.15
CA GLN A 5 49.13 -21.88 -19.26
C GLN A 5 48.82 -20.64 -20.09
N TYR A 6 47.79 -19.88 -19.73
CA TYR A 6 47.60 -18.50 -20.19
C TYR A 6 47.79 -17.53 -19.02
N GLN A 7 48.81 -16.67 -19.18
CA GLN A 7 49.11 -15.53 -18.31
C GLN A 7 48.24 -14.34 -18.66
N LEU A 8 47.76 -13.64 -17.63
CA LEU A 8 47.11 -12.32 -17.69
C LEU A 8 48.17 -11.21 -17.79
N PRO A 9 48.00 -10.16 -18.60
CA PRO A 9 48.85 -8.98 -18.58
C PRO A 9 48.38 -7.98 -17.51
N ARG A 10 49.36 -7.28 -16.91
CA ARG A 10 49.23 -6.23 -15.89
C ARG A 10 48.91 -4.88 -16.53
N PRO A 11 48.35 -3.91 -15.71
CA PRO A 11 47.94 -2.59 -16.18
C PRO A 11 49.12 -1.63 -16.16
N ASN A 12 49.23 -0.77 -17.15
CA ASN A 12 49.68 0.62 -17.18
C ASN A 12 50.02 0.99 -18.62
N ASP A 13 49.28 1.99 -19.13
CA ASP A 13 49.94 3.07 -19.89
C ASP A 13 48.89 4.19 -20.13
N HIS A 14 49.31 5.41 -19.84
CA HIS A 14 48.63 6.66 -20.07
C HIS A 14 48.47 6.96 -21.57
N ILE A 15 47.25 7.30 -22.00
CA ILE A 15 47.06 8.15 -23.17
C ILE A 15 45.94 9.12 -22.89
N SER A 16 46.28 10.41 -22.87
CA SER A 16 45.39 11.56 -22.85
C SER A 16 44.88 11.83 -24.27
N GLU A 17 43.60 11.74 -24.53
CA GLU A 17 43.00 12.38 -25.70
C GLU A 17 41.63 13.02 -25.34
N ARG A 18 41.51 14.28 -25.77
CA ARG A 18 40.33 15.13 -25.67
C ARG A 18 39.25 14.63 -26.65
N PHE A 19 38.03 14.48 -26.18
CA PHE A 19 36.88 14.28 -27.07
C PHE A 19 35.89 15.41 -26.93
N PRO A 20 35.31 15.90 -28.05
CA PRO A 20 34.29 16.96 -28.05
C PRO A 20 32.90 16.36 -27.76
N HIS A 21 32.06 17.16 -27.13
CA HIS A 21 30.67 16.86 -26.86
C HIS A 21 29.86 16.58 -28.12
N VAL A 22 29.36 15.34 -28.26
CA VAL A 22 28.28 15.02 -29.17
C VAL A 22 27.26 14.19 -28.39
N CYS A 23 26.02 14.70 -28.37
CA CYS A 23 24.86 14.03 -27.76
C CYS A 23 24.47 12.82 -28.63
N GLY A 24 24.81 11.61 -28.20
CA GLY A 24 24.47 10.37 -28.90
C GLY A 24 23.66 9.43 -28.00
N GLN A 25 22.52 9.00 -28.51
CA GLN A 25 21.66 8.00 -27.90
C GLN A 25 22.41 6.67 -27.84
N TYR A 26 22.69 6.17 -26.63
CA TYR A 26 23.18 4.81 -26.45
C TYR A 26 22.03 3.89 -26.11
N ILE A 27 21.72 2.98 -27.02
CA ILE A 27 20.85 1.82 -26.80
C ILE A 27 21.78 0.70 -26.29
N PHE A 28 21.67 0.36 -25.00
CA PHE A 28 22.33 -0.82 -24.44
C PHE A 28 21.45 -2.05 -24.66
N HIS A 29 21.91 -2.94 -25.53
CA HIS A 29 21.37 -4.30 -25.62
C HIS A 29 22.02 -5.18 -24.55
N PHE A 30 21.27 -5.57 -23.55
CA PHE A 30 21.67 -6.66 -22.64
C PHE A 30 21.28 -7.99 -23.27
N HIS A 31 22.26 -8.77 -23.66
CA HIS A 31 22.08 -10.19 -23.98
C HIS A 31 22.14 -11.00 -22.69
N LEU A 32 20.99 -11.54 -22.26
CA LEU A 32 20.92 -12.62 -21.28
C LEU A 32 20.66 -13.93 -22.03
N PRO A 33 21.34 -15.04 -21.73
CA PRO A 33 21.09 -16.32 -22.37
C PRO A 33 19.83 -16.94 -21.74
N PHE A 34 18.72 -16.95 -22.46
CA PHE A 34 17.54 -17.75 -22.13
C PHE A 34 17.43 -18.92 -23.08
N SER A 35 17.31 -20.12 -22.51
CA SER A 35 16.94 -21.34 -23.21
C SER A 35 15.45 -21.29 -23.59
N PRO A 36 15.03 -21.78 -24.76
CA PRO A 36 13.68 -21.59 -25.26
C PRO A 36 12.71 -22.59 -24.62
N CYS A 37 11.75 -22.13 -23.82
CA CYS A 37 10.49 -22.83 -23.60
C CYS A 37 9.44 -22.24 -24.52
N ASN A 38 8.93 -23.04 -25.43
CA ASN A 38 7.88 -22.70 -26.39
C ASN A 38 6.55 -22.43 -25.68
N LEU A 39 6.10 -21.19 -25.71
CA LEU A 39 4.69 -20.81 -25.51
C LEU A 39 4.35 -19.72 -26.55
N PRO A 40 3.14 -19.74 -27.16
CA PRO A 40 2.77 -18.80 -28.21
C PRO A 40 2.55 -17.40 -27.63
N PHE A 41 3.33 -16.44 -28.14
CA PHE A 41 3.17 -15.02 -27.88
C PHE A 41 2.10 -14.46 -28.85
N ASP A 42 0.95 -14.14 -28.33
CA ASP A 42 0.07 -13.18 -28.99
C ASP A 42 -0.65 -12.35 -27.92
N SER A 43 -0.07 -11.21 -27.58
CA SER A 43 -0.74 -10.01 -27.05
C SER A 43 0.30 -8.95 -26.71
N ALA A 44 0.36 -7.93 -27.55
CA ALA A 44 1.11 -6.69 -27.30
C ALA A 44 0.46 -5.94 -26.13
N LEU A 45 0.94 -6.16 -24.91
CA LEU A 45 0.61 -5.34 -23.75
C LEU A 45 1.46 -4.06 -23.74
N PRO A 46 0.92 -2.92 -23.36
CA PRO A 46 1.60 -1.63 -23.53
C PRO A 46 2.78 -1.50 -22.57
N ILE A 47 3.98 -1.70 -23.05
CA ILE A 47 5.28 -1.38 -22.46
C ILE A 47 5.36 0.12 -22.03
N ILE A 48 4.43 0.93 -22.53
CA ILE A 48 4.40 2.39 -22.35
C ILE A 48 4.25 2.85 -20.89
N ALA A 49 3.53 2.10 -20.05
CA ALA A 49 3.34 2.48 -18.64
C ALA A 49 4.62 2.24 -17.81
N TYR A 50 5.35 1.17 -18.08
CA TYR A 50 6.61 0.85 -17.38
C TYR A 50 7.75 1.79 -17.77
N SER A 51 7.81 2.18 -19.04
CA SER A 51 8.84 3.12 -19.52
C SER A 51 8.69 4.53 -18.93
N LYS A 52 7.44 5.00 -18.70
CA LYS A 52 7.19 6.31 -18.07
C LYS A 52 7.58 6.34 -16.59
N ILE A 53 7.39 5.24 -15.84
CA ILE A 53 7.81 5.14 -14.44
C ILE A 53 9.34 5.07 -14.32
N LEU A 54 10.01 4.32 -15.20
CA LEU A 54 11.48 4.25 -15.24
C LEU A 54 12.13 5.59 -15.64
N VAL A 55 11.55 6.31 -16.61
CA VAL A 55 12.02 7.65 -17.02
C VAL A 55 11.80 8.68 -15.90
N TYR A 56 10.70 8.56 -15.14
CA TYR A 56 10.45 9.43 -13.98
C TYR A 56 11.51 9.25 -12.89
N ASN A 57 11.87 8.00 -12.56
CA ASN A 57 12.91 7.71 -11.57
C ASN A 57 14.32 8.14 -12.03
N CYS A 58 14.62 8.06 -13.35
CA CYS A 58 15.90 8.49 -13.89
C CYS A 58 16.06 10.02 -13.89
N ARG A 59 14.99 10.79 -14.19
CA ARG A 59 15.01 12.26 -14.13
C ARG A 59 15.13 12.80 -12.71
N ARG A 60 14.66 12.08 -11.68
CA ARG A 60 14.76 12.52 -10.29
C ARG A 60 16.20 12.57 -9.76
N ARG A 61 17.13 11.80 -10.35
CA ARG A 61 18.56 11.82 -9.97
C ARG A 61 19.36 13.00 -10.54
N GLN A 62 18.78 13.79 -11.44
CA GLN A 62 19.46 14.92 -12.10
C GLN A 62 18.91 16.31 -11.76
N ILE A 63 18.03 16.44 -10.76
CA ILE A 63 17.49 17.76 -10.39
C ILE A 63 18.45 18.41 -9.40
N THR A 64 19.22 19.39 -9.91
CA THR A 64 19.98 20.37 -9.15
C THR A 64 19.06 21.20 -8.26
N VAL A 65 19.55 21.52 -7.08
CA VAL A 65 18.88 22.32 -6.03
C VAL A 65 18.48 23.68 -6.59
N ASP A 66 17.19 23.86 -6.82
CA ASP A 66 16.60 25.18 -6.99
C ASP A 66 15.23 25.18 -6.30
N ASN A 67 14.92 26.20 -5.57
CA ASN A 67 13.78 26.52 -4.70
C ASN A 67 12.42 25.81 -4.93
N THR A 68 12.40 24.52 -5.18
CA THR A 68 11.21 23.70 -5.28
C THR A 68 10.76 23.20 -3.90
N PRO A 69 9.44 23.08 -3.63
CA PRO A 69 8.95 22.59 -2.36
C PRO A 69 9.58 21.23 -2.04
N GLN A 70 10.10 21.08 -0.81
CA GLN A 70 10.79 19.89 -0.31
C GLN A 70 10.04 18.61 -0.73
N THR A 71 10.61 17.86 -1.66
CA THR A 71 10.06 16.56 -2.07
C THR A 71 10.37 15.54 -1.00
N VAL A 72 9.37 14.81 -0.53
CA VAL A 72 9.60 13.68 0.38
C VAL A 72 10.52 12.64 -0.29
N PRO A 73 11.46 12.03 0.44
CA PRO A 73 12.50 11.16 -0.14
C PRO A 73 11.99 9.76 -0.52
N PHE A 74 10.72 9.59 -0.72
CA PHE A 74 10.08 8.35 -1.15
C PHE A 74 8.96 8.63 -2.14
N LEU A 75 8.65 7.65 -2.99
CA LEU A 75 7.62 7.78 -4.02
C LEU A 75 6.23 7.79 -3.38
N THR A 76 5.51 8.90 -3.50
CA THR A 76 4.13 9.00 -3.00
C THR A 76 3.12 8.66 -4.09
N ALA A 77 1.97 8.11 -3.70
CA ALA A 77 0.86 7.89 -4.63
C ALA A 77 0.42 9.19 -5.32
N GLY A 78 0.47 10.33 -4.61
CA GLY A 78 0.12 11.63 -5.18
C GLY A 78 1.04 12.06 -6.33
N GLU A 79 2.34 11.78 -6.23
CA GLU A 79 3.31 12.05 -7.31
C GLU A 79 3.09 11.14 -8.52
N VAL A 80 2.89 9.82 -8.27
CA VAL A 80 2.60 8.85 -9.34
C VAL A 80 1.34 9.24 -10.11
N LEU A 81 0.26 9.51 -9.38
CA LEU A 81 -1.02 9.88 -9.99
C LEU A 81 -0.94 11.21 -10.75
N ARG A 82 -0.21 12.21 -10.21
CA ARG A 82 -0.02 13.48 -10.91
C ARG A 82 0.81 13.31 -12.18
N ALA A 83 1.85 12.48 -12.15
CA ALA A 83 2.67 12.19 -13.32
C ALA A 83 1.86 11.46 -14.41
N GLU A 84 0.97 10.56 -14.02
CA GLU A 84 0.15 9.78 -14.94
C GLU A 84 -0.98 10.60 -15.58
N PHE A 85 -1.73 11.35 -14.74
CA PHE A 85 -2.95 12.04 -15.21
C PHE A 85 -2.74 13.54 -15.50
N GLY A 86 -1.53 14.07 -15.31
CA GLY A 86 -1.20 15.48 -15.59
C GLY A 86 -1.86 16.50 -14.65
N ARG A 87 -2.59 16.03 -13.63
CA ARG A 87 -3.36 16.87 -12.69
C ARG A 87 -3.43 16.23 -11.31
N LYS A 88 -3.89 17.00 -10.34
CA LYS A 88 -4.08 16.51 -8.97
C LYS A 88 -5.24 15.52 -8.92
N ILE A 89 -5.03 14.39 -8.26
CA ILE A 89 -6.02 13.32 -8.15
C ILE A 89 -6.41 13.12 -6.70
N TYR A 90 -7.72 13.05 -6.45
CA TYR A 90 -8.29 12.78 -5.13
C TYR A 90 -9.12 11.51 -5.14
N LYS A 91 -9.25 10.86 -3.97
CA LYS A 91 -10.15 9.71 -3.80
C LYS A 91 -11.52 10.17 -3.32
N LEU A 92 -12.57 9.71 -4.00
CA LEU A 92 -13.95 9.80 -3.54
C LEU A 92 -14.30 8.49 -2.83
N ALA A 93 -14.43 8.52 -1.51
CA ALA A 93 -14.76 7.34 -0.72
C ALA A 93 -16.24 6.99 -0.88
N LEU A 94 -16.51 5.79 -1.39
CA LEU A 94 -17.84 5.30 -1.75
C LEU A 94 -18.16 3.98 -1.03
N ASP A 95 -19.42 3.83 -0.63
CA ASP A 95 -19.99 2.61 -0.05
C ASP A 95 -21.06 2.02 -0.98
N ILE A 96 -20.81 0.82 -1.49
CA ILE A 96 -21.75 0.08 -2.34
C ILE A 96 -22.57 -0.97 -1.55
N GLY A 97 -22.46 -0.98 -0.21
CA GLY A 97 -23.22 -1.87 0.66
C GLY A 97 -22.84 -3.33 0.57
N CYS A 98 -21.59 -3.61 0.34
CA CYS A 98 -21.05 -4.96 0.51
C CYS A 98 -20.88 -5.30 2.00
N THR A 99 -20.74 -6.58 2.31
CA THR A 99 -20.38 -7.09 3.63
C THR A 99 -19.00 -7.77 3.59
N CYS A 100 -18.73 -8.64 4.54
CA CYS A 100 -17.47 -9.36 4.65
C CYS A 100 -17.73 -10.81 5.08
N PRO A 101 -17.04 -11.83 4.54
CA PRO A 101 -17.23 -13.22 4.91
C PRO A 101 -16.94 -13.54 6.38
N THR A 102 -16.20 -12.68 7.07
CA THR A 102 -15.99 -12.79 8.52
C THR A 102 -17.14 -12.22 9.36
N ARG A 103 -18.21 -11.69 8.72
CA ARG A 103 -19.36 -11.06 9.40
C ARG A 103 -20.70 -11.72 9.10
N ASP A 104 -20.86 -12.37 7.96
CA ASP A 104 -22.15 -12.93 7.50
C ASP A 104 -22.31 -14.42 7.81
N GLY A 105 -21.38 -15.02 8.51
CA GLY A 105 -21.40 -16.43 8.89
C GLY A 105 -20.58 -17.33 7.96
N THR A 106 -20.14 -16.87 6.80
CA THR A 106 -19.37 -17.70 5.85
C THR A 106 -18.03 -18.15 6.44
N LYS A 107 -17.28 -17.21 7.04
CA LYS A 107 -16.00 -17.46 7.76
C LYS A 107 -16.04 -17.00 9.22
N GLY A 108 -17.14 -16.40 9.66
CA GLY A 108 -17.32 -15.87 11.01
C GLY A 108 -18.42 -14.81 11.06
N THR A 109 -18.84 -14.45 12.27
CA THR A 109 -19.94 -13.51 12.50
C THR A 109 -19.51 -12.19 13.11
N ARG A 110 -18.30 -12.12 13.71
CA ARG A 110 -17.85 -10.96 14.49
C ARG A 110 -16.93 -10.01 13.73
N GLY A 111 -16.45 -10.40 12.54
CA GLY A 111 -15.47 -9.64 11.78
C GLY A 111 -14.06 -9.67 12.39
N CYS A 112 -13.13 -8.92 11.79
CA CYS A 112 -11.81 -8.72 12.39
C CYS A 112 -11.94 -7.92 13.70
N ILE A 113 -11.10 -8.24 14.71
CA ILE A 113 -11.25 -7.69 16.08
C ILE A 113 -11.14 -6.16 16.15
N PHE A 114 -10.49 -5.52 15.18
CA PHE A 114 -10.25 -4.08 15.09
C PHE A 114 -11.26 -3.34 14.19
N CYS A 115 -12.11 -4.08 13.47
CA CYS A 115 -12.94 -3.50 12.43
C CYS A 115 -14.25 -2.95 13.02
N SER A 116 -14.49 -1.65 12.84
CA SER A 116 -15.71 -0.99 13.26
C SER A 116 -16.98 -1.59 12.59
N GLN A 117 -18.14 -1.26 13.09
CA GLN A 117 -19.40 -1.68 12.49
C GLN A 117 -19.63 -1.08 11.09
N ALA A 118 -18.98 0.04 10.75
CA ALA A 118 -19.02 0.63 9.42
C ALA A 118 -17.97 0.05 8.44
N GLY A 119 -17.23 -0.99 8.84
CA GLY A 119 -16.23 -1.61 7.98
C GLY A 119 -15.12 -0.67 7.50
N SER A 120 -14.68 0.27 8.36
CA SER A 120 -13.73 1.36 8.04
C SER A 120 -14.26 2.38 7.02
N GLY A 121 -15.57 2.50 6.90
CA GLY A 121 -16.27 3.36 5.92
C GLY A 121 -16.99 4.56 6.50
N GLU A 122 -16.65 5.01 7.71
CA GLU A 122 -17.34 6.11 8.40
C GLU A 122 -17.35 7.43 7.61
N PHE A 123 -16.47 7.55 6.62
CA PHE A 123 -16.34 8.76 5.79
C PHE A 123 -16.83 8.57 4.35
N SER A 124 -17.41 7.40 4.03
CA SER A 124 -17.84 7.08 2.67
C SER A 124 -19.24 7.61 2.37
N GLU A 125 -19.46 8.00 1.11
CA GLU A 125 -20.79 8.31 0.58
C GLU A 125 -21.44 7.04 0.07
N ARG A 126 -22.73 6.85 0.36
CA ARG A 126 -23.51 5.75 -0.21
C ARG A 126 -23.57 5.90 -1.72
N PHE A 127 -23.23 4.81 -2.46
CA PHE A 127 -23.24 4.81 -3.91
C PHE A 127 -24.09 3.67 -4.45
N THR A 128 -25.13 4.04 -5.19
CA THR A 128 -26.07 3.13 -5.86
C THR A 128 -26.00 3.22 -7.39
N GLY A 129 -25.02 4.00 -7.88
CA GLY A 129 -24.81 4.21 -9.31
C GLY A 129 -25.34 5.53 -9.86
N ARG A 130 -25.77 6.45 -9.00
CA ARG A 130 -26.33 7.74 -9.39
C ARG A 130 -25.27 8.83 -9.40
N GLN A 131 -25.36 9.75 -10.36
CA GLN A 131 -24.42 10.87 -10.50
C GLN A 131 -24.43 11.78 -9.26
N GLU A 132 -25.61 12.07 -8.72
CA GLU A 132 -25.77 12.98 -7.57
C GLU A 132 -25.01 12.49 -6.32
N GLU A 133 -24.76 11.17 -6.22
CA GLU A 133 -24.00 10.58 -5.13
C GLU A 133 -22.51 10.89 -5.26
N LEU A 134 -21.97 10.85 -6.49
CA LEU A 134 -20.61 11.31 -6.78
C LEU A 134 -20.47 12.82 -6.54
N ASP A 135 -21.47 13.60 -6.94
CA ASP A 135 -21.47 15.05 -6.74
C ASP A 135 -21.49 15.42 -5.26
N ARG A 136 -22.25 14.69 -4.41
CA ARG A 136 -22.20 14.85 -2.95
C ARG A 136 -20.83 14.49 -2.39
N ALA A 137 -20.18 13.42 -2.87
CA ALA A 137 -18.85 13.06 -2.45
C ALA A 137 -17.82 14.14 -2.83
N LYS A 138 -17.92 14.72 -4.03
CA LYS A 138 -17.08 15.84 -4.49
C LYS A 138 -17.35 17.11 -3.65
N ALA A 139 -18.60 17.44 -3.40
CA ALA A 139 -18.97 18.60 -2.58
C ALA A 139 -18.45 18.48 -1.14
N ARG A 140 -18.47 17.29 -0.54
CA ARG A 140 -17.85 17.05 0.77
C ARG A 140 -16.33 17.22 0.75
N LEU A 141 -15.68 16.83 -0.34
CA LEU A 141 -14.23 16.97 -0.51
C LEU A 141 -13.84 18.44 -0.72
N SER A 142 -14.62 19.21 -1.49
CA SER A 142 -14.36 20.63 -1.80
C SER A 142 -14.36 21.52 -0.56
N GLN A 143 -15.07 21.12 0.52
CA GLN A 143 -15.00 21.81 1.81
C GLN A 143 -13.63 21.75 2.48
N LYS A 144 -12.78 20.83 2.09
CA LYS A 144 -11.45 20.57 2.71
C LYS A 144 -10.29 20.95 1.82
N VAL A 145 -10.45 20.85 0.49
CA VAL A 145 -9.39 21.06 -0.48
C VAL A 145 -9.96 21.70 -1.76
N ASN A 146 -9.11 22.46 -2.48
CA ASN A 146 -9.48 22.92 -3.81
C ASN A 146 -9.49 21.72 -4.79
N ILE A 147 -10.64 21.47 -5.44
CA ILE A 147 -10.87 20.41 -6.40
C ILE A 147 -10.97 20.93 -7.84
N GLU A 148 -10.76 22.23 -8.06
CA GLU A 148 -10.75 22.82 -9.40
C GLU A 148 -9.70 22.13 -10.28
N ASN A 149 -10.09 21.72 -11.48
CA ASN A 149 -9.27 20.96 -12.41
C ASN A 149 -8.72 19.63 -11.86
N ALA A 150 -9.24 19.12 -10.73
CA ALA A 150 -8.84 17.83 -10.20
C ALA A 150 -9.45 16.67 -10.98
N GLY A 151 -8.77 15.52 -10.97
CA GLY A 151 -9.36 14.24 -11.30
C GLY A 151 -9.70 13.44 -10.04
N PHE A 152 -10.53 12.43 -10.19
CA PHE A 152 -10.96 11.61 -9.07
C PHE A 152 -10.73 10.12 -9.31
N ILE A 153 -10.47 9.40 -8.24
CA ILE A 153 -10.53 7.95 -8.18
C ILE A 153 -11.80 7.59 -7.40
N ALA A 154 -12.71 6.84 -8.01
CA ALA A 154 -13.82 6.25 -7.27
C ALA A 154 -13.28 5.14 -6.37
N TYR A 155 -13.29 5.38 -5.07
CA TYR A 155 -12.68 4.51 -4.07
C TYR A 155 -13.75 3.79 -3.25
N PHE A 156 -13.93 2.52 -3.54
CA PHE A 156 -14.85 1.62 -2.84
C PHE A 156 -14.13 1.05 -1.61
N GLN A 157 -14.47 1.60 -0.44
CA GLN A 157 -13.65 1.43 0.76
C GLN A 157 -14.23 0.46 1.78
N ASN A 158 -15.56 0.46 1.98
CA ASN A 158 -16.20 -0.23 3.09
C ASN A 158 -16.17 -1.74 2.91
N TYR A 159 -15.78 -2.48 3.95
CA TYR A 159 -15.80 -3.95 3.96
C TYR A 159 -15.02 -4.58 2.79
N THR A 160 -15.68 -5.50 2.05
CA THR A 160 -15.08 -6.30 0.98
C THR A 160 -15.84 -6.07 -0.32
N ASN A 161 -15.35 -5.14 -1.16
CA ASN A 161 -16.11 -4.64 -2.32
C ASN A 161 -16.12 -5.58 -3.54
N THR A 162 -15.56 -6.78 -3.43
CA THR A 162 -15.72 -7.86 -4.40
C THR A 162 -16.56 -9.02 -3.85
N TYR A 163 -17.12 -8.85 -2.64
CA TYR A 163 -17.91 -9.88 -1.99
C TYR A 163 -19.41 -9.67 -2.26
N ALA A 164 -19.77 -9.82 -3.53
CA ALA A 164 -21.16 -9.83 -4.04
C ALA A 164 -21.16 -10.37 -5.47
N PRO A 165 -22.31 -10.77 -6.03
CA PRO A 165 -22.40 -11.21 -7.41
C PRO A 165 -21.93 -10.14 -8.41
N VAL A 166 -21.24 -10.57 -9.47
CA VAL A 166 -20.74 -9.66 -10.55
C VAL A 166 -21.88 -8.85 -11.17
N SER A 167 -23.07 -9.44 -11.32
CA SER A 167 -24.26 -8.75 -11.83
C SER A 167 -24.67 -7.52 -11.02
N ARG A 168 -24.31 -7.47 -9.73
CA ARG A 168 -24.50 -6.32 -8.86
C ARG A 168 -23.32 -5.36 -8.90
N LEU A 169 -22.09 -5.90 -8.92
CA LEU A 169 -20.87 -5.10 -8.76
C LEU A 169 -20.48 -4.33 -10.05
N GLU A 170 -20.48 -5.01 -11.20
CA GLU A 170 -20.00 -4.44 -12.46
C GLU A 170 -20.80 -3.20 -12.90
N PRO A 171 -22.15 -3.16 -12.78
CA PRO A 171 -22.91 -1.96 -13.06
C PRO A 171 -22.52 -0.77 -12.19
N LEU A 172 -22.24 -0.98 -10.89
CA LEU A 172 -21.83 0.08 -9.96
C LEU A 172 -20.45 0.63 -10.30
N PHE A 173 -19.46 -0.23 -10.54
CA PHE A 173 -18.13 0.20 -10.93
C PHE A 173 -18.15 0.93 -12.27
N THR A 174 -18.92 0.44 -13.25
CA THR A 174 -19.08 1.09 -14.55
C THR A 174 -19.82 2.42 -14.42
N ALA A 175 -20.82 2.53 -13.55
CA ALA A 175 -21.53 3.79 -13.31
C ALA A 175 -20.61 4.89 -12.78
N ALA A 176 -19.66 4.56 -11.88
CA ALA A 176 -18.70 5.53 -11.39
C ALA A 176 -17.77 6.06 -12.49
N LEU A 177 -17.46 5.25 -13.51
CA LEU A 177 -16.64 5.66 -14.67
C LEU A 177 -17.39 6.49 -15.72
N ARG A 178 -18.71 6.66 -15.62
CA ARG A 178 -19.46 7.55 -16.50
C ARG A 178 -19.18 9.03 -16.28
N ASP A 179 -18.76 9.37 -15.06
CA ASP A 179 -18.32 10.73 -14.74
C ASP A 179 -16.94 10.99 -15.34
N PRO A 180 -16.80 11.95 -16.28
CA PRO A 180 -15.54 12.16 -16.99
C PRO A 180 -14.40 12.66 -16.10
N SER A 181 -14.71 13.14 -14.90
CA SER A 181 -13.70 13.53 -13.93
C SER A 181 -13.16 12.34 -13.11
N VAL A 182 -13.83 11.17 -13.16
CA VAL A 182 -13.36 9.93 -12.53
C VAL A 182 -12.43 9.22 -13.51
N VAL A 183 -11.14 9.23 -13.20
CA VAL A 183 -10.07 8.73 -14.08
C VAL A 183 -9.62 7.31 -13.76
N ALA A 184 -10.03 6.75 -12.62
CA ALA A 184 -9.64 5.40 -12.19
C ALA A 184 -10.60 4.87 -11.12
N LEU A 185 -10.56 3.55 -10.91
CA LEU A 185 -11.21 2.87 -9.78
C LEU A 185 -10.17 2.45 -8.74
N SER A 186 -10.56 2.45 -7.47
CA SER A 186 -9.80 1.81 -6.38
C SER A 186 -10.76 0.97 -5.55
N ILE A 187 -10.51 -0.34 -5.47
CA ILE A 187 -11.44 -1.33 -4.90
C ILE A 187 -10.76 -2.01 -3.73
N ALA A 188 -11.21 -1.70 -2.51
CA ALA A 188 -10.71 -2.35 -1.30
C ALA A 188 -11.39 -3.72 -1.13
N THR A 189 -10.60 -4.75 -0.94
CA THR A 189 -11.10 -6.12 -0.82
C THR A 189 -10.14 -7.01 -0.03
N ARG A 190 -10.56 -8.27 0.10
CA ARG A 190 -9.81 -9.37 0.71
C ARG A 190 -9.25 -10.27 -0.39
N PRO A 191 -8.05 -10.86 -0.19
CA PRO A 191 -7.48 -11.82 -1.14
C PRO A 191 -8.40 -13.01 -1.47
N ASP A 192 -9.07 -13.55 -0.47
CA ASP A 192 -9.97 -14.71 -0.55
C ASP A 192 -11.35 -14.39 -1.20
N CYS A 193 -11.57 -13.16 -1.66
CA CYS A 193 -12.79 -12.72 -2.33
C CYS A 193 -12.55 -12.32 -3.80
N LEU A 194 -11.62 -13.01 -4.47
CA LEU A 194 -11.21 -12.79 -5.85
C LEU A 194 -11.41 -14.08 -6.68
N GLY A 195 -12.64 -14.60 -6.69
CA GLY A 195 -13.00 -15.74 -7.54
C GLY A 195 -12.83 -15.45 -9.04
N PRO A 196 -12.85 -16.48 -9.90
CA PRO A 196 -12.64 -16.32 -11.35
C PRO A 196 -13.55 -15.29 -12.00
N ASP A 197 -14.83 -15.29 -11.66
CA ASP A 197 -15.85 -14.36 -12.16
C ASP A 197 -15.54 -12.88 -11.79
N ILE A 198 -15.04 -12.66 -10.57
CA ILE A 198 -14.59 -11.36 -10.10
C ILE A 198 -13.32 -10.92 -10.86
N LEU A 199 -12.35 -11.81 -11.02
CA LEU A 199 -11.13 -11.54 -11.78
C LEU A 199 -11.44 -11.19 -13.24
N ASP A 200 -12.39 -11.88 -13.86
CA ASP A 200 -12.83 -11.60 -15.23
C ASP A 200 -13.55 -10.25 -15.32
N MET A 201 -14.40 -9.91 -14.36
CA MET A 201 -15.00 -8.57 -14.25
C MET A 201 -13.93 -7.49 -14.13
N LEU A 202 -12.96 -7.66 -13.24
CA LEU A 202 -11.85 -6.69 -13.07
C LEU A 202 -11.02 -6.56 -14.34
N SER A 203 -10.82 -7.66 -15.10
CA SER A 203 -10.15 -7.65 -16.40
C SER A 203 -10.90 -6.84 -17.47
N ARG A 204 -12.24 -6.84 -17.43
CA ARG A 204 -13.04 -5.97 -18.29
C ARG A 204 -12.99 -4.50 -17.87
N LEU A 205 -12.96 -4.23 -16.57
CA LEU A 205 -12.90 -2.86 -16.04
C LEU A 205 -11.56 -2.18 -16.32
N VAL A 206 -10.43 -2.91 -16.24
CA VAL A 206 -9.10 -2.34 -16.49
C VAL A 206 -8.91 -1.91 -17.95
N GLN A 207 -9.68 -2.46 -18.88
CA GLN A 207 -9.70 -2.00 -20.28
C GLN A 207 -10.38 -0.63 -20.45
N LYS A 208 -11.22 -0.21 -19.50
CA LYS A 208 -11.95 1.06 -19.53
C LYS A 208 -11.18 2.18 -18.81
N ALA A 209 -10.54 1.87 -17.69
CA ALA A 209 -9.78 2.81 -16.88
C ALA A 209 -8.81 2.05 -15.95
N PRO A 210 -7.73 2.68 -15.45
CA PRO A 210 -6.86 2.09 -14.45
C PRO A 210 -7.64 1.62 -13.23
N VAL A 211 -7.38 0.37 -12.78
CA VAL A 211 -8.00 -0.23 -11.60
C VAL A 211 -6.93 -0.56 -10.56
N PHE A 212 -7.09 0.00 -9.38
CA PHE A 212 -6.30 -0.31 -8.19
C PHE A 212 -7.08 -1.29 -7.33
N VAL A 213 -6.50 -2.43 -7.00
CA VAL A 213 -7.08 -3.38 -6.04
C VAL A 213 -6.31 -3.25 -4.73
N GLU A 214 -7.01 -2.83 -3.68
CA GLU A 214 -6.42 -2.60 -2.37
C GLU A 214 -6.66 -3.84 -1.48
N LEU A 215 -5.61 -4.66 -1.32
CA LEU A 215 -5.67 -5.90 -0.57
C LEU A 215 -5.37 -5.70 0.91
N GLY A 216 -6.30 -6.10 1.76
CA GLY A 216 -6.13 -6.12 3.21
C GLY A 216 -5.35 -7.35 3.67
N LEU A 217 -4.02 -7.28 3.75
CA LEU A 217 -3.18 -8.36 4.30
C LEU A 217 -3.01 -8.26 5.82
N GLN A 218 -2.79 -7.07 6.32
CA GLN A 218 -2.59 -6.65 7.71
C GLN A 218 -1.23 -7.09 8.27
N THR A 219 -0.91 -8.38 8.25
CA THR A 219 0.34 -9.02 8.69
C THR A 219 0.59 -10.31 7.92
N ILE A 220 1.85 -10.76 7.87
CA ILE A 220 2.20 -12.10 7.34
C ILE A 220 2.22 -13.17 8.43
N HIS A 221 2.21 -12.81 9.71
CA HIS A 221 2.40 -13.73 10.82
C HIS A 221 1.12 -14.52 11.11
N PRO A 222 1.13 -15.87 10.99
CA PRO A 222 -0.09 -16.67 11.10
C PRO A 222 -0.78 -16.55 12.47
N ALA A 223 -0.01 -16.49 13.55
CA ALA A 223 -0.56 -16.37 14.90
C ALA A 223 -1.30 -15.03 15.10
N THR A 224 -0.71 -13.92 14.63
CA THR A 224 -1.38 -12.61 14.64
C THR A 224 -2.59 -12.61 13.72
N ALA A 225 -2.47 -13.18 12.51
CA ALA A 225 -3.57 -13.28 11.57
C ALA A 225 -4.79 -14.05 12.12
N ALA A 226 -4.55 -15.15 12.83
CA ALA A 226 -5.57 -15.91 13.54
C ALA A 226 -6.19 -15.09 14.67
N PHE A 227 -5.36 -14.45 15.51
CA PHE A 227 -5.81 -13.62 16.62
C PHE A 227 -6.72 -12.48 16.17
N ILE A 228 -6.34 -11.77 15.11
CA ILE A 228 -7.16 -10.67 14.54
C ILE A 228 -8.36 -11.18 13.73
N ARG A 229 -8.57 -12.49 13.62
CA ARG A 229 -9.64 -13.13 12.85
C ARG A 229 -9.64 -12.75 11.37
N ARG A 230 -8.44 -12.68 10.76
CA ARG A 230 -8.29 -12.36 9.35
C ARG A 230 -9.05 -13.35 8.44
N GLY A 231 -8.99 -14.66 8.75
CA GLY A 231 -9.81 -15.70 8.13
C GLY A 231 -9.41 -16.11 6.71
N PHE A 232 -8.13 -15.91 6.33
CA PHE A 232 -7.53 -16.45 5.11
C PHE A 232 -6.03 -16.68 5.31
N ASP A 233 -5.46 -17.58 4.51
CA ASP A 233 -4.05 -17.94 4.56
C ASP A 233 -3.18 -17.03 3.70
N LEU A 234 -1.87 -17.03 3.98
CA LEU A 234 -0.92 -16.19 3.24
C LEU A 234 -0.82 -16.58 1.76
N SER A 235 -1.01 -17.89 1.44
CA SER A 235 -1.06 -18.39 0.07
C SER A 235 -2.19 -17.77 -0.77
N GLU A 236 -3.36 -17.50 -0.15
CA GLU A 236 -4.47 -16.81 -0.82
C GLU A 236 -4.08 -15.38 -1.22
N TYR A 237 -3.27 -14.70 -0.38
CA TYR A 237 -2.71 -13.39 -0.72
C TYR A 237 -1.72 -13.47 -1.89
N ASP A 238 -0.81 -14.44 -1.88
CA ASP A 238 0.18 -14.62 -2.95
C ASP A 238 -0.50 -14.90 -4.30
N ASP A 239 -1.50 -15.77 -4.30
CA ASP A 239 -2.30 -16.07 -5.49
C ASP A 239 -3.07 -14.85 -5.98
N ALA A 240 -3.70 -14.11 -5.08
CA ALA A 240 -4.41 -12.88 -5.41
C ALA A 240 -3.50 -11.86 -6.09
N VAL A 241 -2.33 -11.58 -5.50
CA VAL A 241 -1.35 -10.66 -6.09
C VAL A 241 -0.91 -11.12 -7.48
N ARG A 242 -0.59 -12.40 -7.64
CA ARG A 242 -0.19 -12.99 -8.93
C ARG A 242 -1.30 -12.85 -9.97
N GLN A 243 -2.55 -13.22 -9.62
CA GLN A 243 -3.70 -13.16 -10.53
C GLN A 243 -4.06 -11.74 -10.97
N LEU A 244 -3.96 -10.78 -10.05
CA LEU A 244 -4.22 -9.38 -10.35
C LEU A 244 -3.15 -8.79 -11.27
N ARG A 245 -1.86 -9.07 -10.99
CA ARG A 245 -0.74 -8.54 -11.77
C ARG A 245 -0.72 -9.04 -13.21
N VAL A 246 -0.97 -10.32 -13.45
CA VAL A 246 -1.00 -10.87 -14.83
C VAL A 246 -2.16 -10.29 -15.67
N ARG A 247 -3.18 -9.73 -15.01
CA ARG A 247 -4.31 -9.04 -15.66
C ARG A 247 -4.11 -7.53 -15.82
N GLY A 248 -2.93 -7.01 -15.49
CA GLY A 248 -2.63 -5.57 -15.59
C GLY A 248 -3.28 -4.71 -14.50
N LEU A 249 -3.83 -5.32 -13.46
CA LEU A 249 -4.41 -4.63 -12.30
C LEU A 249 -3.30 -4.15 -11.37
N ARG A 250 -3.50 -3.00 -10.74
CA ARG A 250 -2.53 -2.42 -9.80
C ARG A 250 -2.86 -2.84 -8.39
N VAL A 251 -1.89 -3.48 -7.72
CA VAL A 251 -2.07 -4.01 -6.38
C VAL A 251 -1.51 -3.03 -5.35
N ILE A 252 -2.33 -2.67 -4.37
CA ILE A 252 -1.96 -1.89 -3.20
C ILE A 252 -2.18 -2.76 -1.96
N THR A 253 -1.15 -2.97 -1.15
CA THR A 253 -1.29 -3.80 0.05
C THR A 253 -1.40 -2.94 1.31
N HIS A 254 -2.37 -3.30 2.16
CA HIS A 254 -2.54 -2.71 3.49
C HIS A 254 -1.82 -3.55 4.54
N LEU A 255 -0.96 -2.93 5.32
CA LEU A 255 -0.32 -3.47 6.52
C LEU A 255 -0.72 -2.64 7.73
N ILE A 256 -0.93 -3.29 8.88
CA ILE A 256 -1.24 -2.63 10.15
C ILE A 256 -0.06 -2.83 11.09
N PHE A 257 0.49 -1.71 11.59
CA PHE A 257 1.56 -1.74 12.58
C PHE A 257 1.01 -1.58 13.99
N GLY A 258 1.56 -2.35 14.93
CA GLY A 258 1.15 -2.37 16.33
C GLY A 258 0.04 -3.39 16.65
N LEU A 259 -0.13 -4.43 15.82
CA LEU A 259 -1.07 -5.51 16.12
C LEU A 259 -0.61 -6.30 17.35
N PRO A 260 -1.54 -6.70 18.25
CA PRO A 260 -1.23 -7.64 19.33
C PRO A 260 -0.80 -8.99 18.75
N TYR A 261 0.29 -9.53 19.30
CA TYR A 261 0.85 -10.80 18.82
C TYR A 261 0.15 -11.99 19.47
N GLY A 262 -0.60 -12.76 18.67
CA GLY A 262 -1.37 -13.90 19.13
C GLY A 262 -0.56 -15.20 19.38
N GLY A 263 0.75 -15.20 19.08
CA GLY A 263 1.61 -16.39 19.17
C GLY A 263 2.21 -16.64 20.55
N GLN A 264 1.95 -15.77 21.51
CA GLN A 264 2.33 -16.00 22.90
C GLN A 264 1.12 -16.53 23.68
N THR A 265 1.29 -17.67 24.33
CA THR A 265 0.55 -17.95 25.56
C THR A 265 0.71 -16.75 26.48
N PRO A 266 -0.32 -16.33 27.23
CA PRO A 266 -0.21 -15.25 28.19
C PRO A 266 1.09 -15.44 28.96
N VAL A 267 1.93 -14.41 28.95
CA VAL A 267 3.29 -14.51 29.55
C VAL A 267 3.13 -14.83 31.01
N GLN A 268 3.20 -16.12 31.35
CA GLN A 268 3.32 -16.56 32.72
C GLN A 268 4.63 -16.11 33.38
N THR A 269 5.63 -15.73 32.55
CA THR A 269 6.97 -15.34 33.01
C THR A 269 7.14 -13.85 33.36
N ALA A 270 6.26 -12.94 32.89
CA ALA A 270 6.33 -11.52 33.26
C ALA A 270 5.40 -11.16 34.43
N ALA A 271 4.40 -11.98 34.72
CA ALA A 271 3.46 -11.74 35.82
C ALA A 271 4.08 -11.91 37.21
N GLU A 272 5.21 -12.61 37.33
CA GLU A 272 5.88 -12.79 38.62
C GLU A 272 6.75 -11.58 39.03
N THR A 273 7.07 -10.68 38.13
CA THR A 273 7.92 -9.50 38.37
C THR A 273 7.29 -8.15 38.07
N ALA A 274 6.18 -8.11 37.29
CA ALA A 274 5.44 -6.90 37.00
C ALA A 274 4.12 -6.90 37.79
N GLY A 275 3.83 -5.80 38.48
CA GLY A 275 2.59 -5.67 39.27
C GLY A 275 1.33 -5.92 38.41
N ASP A 276 0.17 -6.05 39.03
CA ASP A 276 -1.13 -6.46 38.46
C ASP A 276 -1.63 -5.75 37.17
N ASN A 277 -0.90 -4.74 36.67
CA ASN A 277 -1.24 -3.93 35.50
C ASN A 277 -0.33 -4.15 34.26
N ALA A 278 0.52 -5.17 34.23
CA ALA A 278 1.36 -5.43 33.07
C ALA A 278 0.52 -5.97 31.88
N PRO A 279 0.76 -5.48 30.64
CA PRO A 279 0.08 -6.01 29.47
C PRO A 279 0.28 -7.51 29.30
N ARG A 280 -0.79 -8.26 29.13
CA ARG A 280 -0.75 -9.73 29.00
C ARG A 280 -0.31 -10.21 27.61
N LEU A 281 -0.44 -9.34 26.59
CA LEU A 281 0.01 -9.62 25.23
C LEU A 281 1.02 -8.55 24.78
N SER A 282 2.11 -9.02 24.15
CA SER A 282 3.01 -8.11 23.44
C SER A 282 2.41 -7.71 22.09
N LEU A 283 2.96 -6.66 21.50
CA LEU A 283 2.71 -6.33 20.10
C LEU A 283 3.62 -7.17 19.17
N GLU A 284 3.29 -7.27 17.89
CA GLU A 284 4.29 -7.65 16.90
C GLU A 284 5.54 -6.79 17.11
N THR A 285 6.73 -7.41 17.08
CA THR A 285 7.99 -6.65 17.22
C THR A 285 8.22 -5.78 15.98
N PRO A 286 9.05 -4.73 16.06
CA PRO A 286 9.44 -3.96 14.87
C PRO A 286 9.96 -4.85 13.74
N GLU A 287 10.75 -5.88 14.06
CA GLU A 287 11.30 -6.84 13.10
C GLU A 287 10.18 -7.62 12.39
N MET A 288 9.15 -8.08 13.10
CA MET A 288 8.00 -8.77 12.53
C MET A 288 7.22 -7.86 11.58
N MET A 289 6.97 -6.61 11.97
CA MET A 289 6.32 -5.63 11.12
C MET A 289 7.13 -5.36 9.84
N LEU A 290 8.47 -5.23 9.96
CA LEU A 290 9.38 -5.03 8.83
C LEU A 290 9.49 -6.27 7.94
N GLN A 291 9.42 -7.48 8.49
CA GLN A 291 9.31 -8.72 7.70
C GLN A 291 8.05 -8.71 6.83
N SER A 292 6.93 -8.21 7.34
CA SER A 292 5.70 -8.06 6.56
C SER A 292 5.87 -7.07 5.40
N VAL A 293 6.60 -5.97 5.61
CA VAL A 293 6.92 -5.00 4.56
C VAL A 293 7.81 -5.61 3.48
N LYS A 294 8.88 -6.28 3.87
CA LYS A 294 9.80 -6.96 2.96
C LYS A 294 9.08 -8.00 2.11
N TYR A 295 8.28 -8.83 2.75
CA TYR A 295 7.47 -9.84 2.08
C TYR A 295 6.58 -9.24 0.98
N VAL A 296 5.84 -8.19 1.30
CA VAL A 296 4.96 -7.49 0.35
C VAL A 296 5.75 -6.87 -0.81
N ALA A 297 6.90 -6.24 -0.51
CA ALA A 297 7.78 -5.64 -1.50
C ALA A 297 8.28 -6.68 -2.53
N GLU A 298 8.63 -7.88 -2.07
CA GLU A 298 9.11 -9.00 -2.91
C GLU A 298 8.01 -9.56 -3.82
N ARG A 299 6.73 -9.37 -3.52
CA ARG A 299 5.59 -9.77 -4.39
C ARG A 299 5.36 -8.83 -5.57
N GLY A 300 6.11 -7.72 -5.65
CA GLY A 300 6.04 -6.78 -6.75
C GLY A 300 4.73 -6.00 -6.82
N VAL A 301 4.18 -5.63 -5.68
CA VAL A 301 3.00 -4.76 -5.60
C VAL A 301 3.32 -3.35 -6.11
N ASN A 302 2.31 -2.63 -6.58
CA ASN A 302 2.47 -1.26 -7.09
C ASN A 302 2.51 -0.22 -5.96
N GLY A 303 1.99 -0.56 -4.79
CA GLY A 303 1.99 0.35 -3.67
C GLY A 303 1.65 -0.30 -2.34
N VAL A 304 1.89 0.47 -1.28
CA VAL A 304 1.60 0.05 0.09
C VAL A 304 0.84 1.14 0.86
N LYS A 305 0.07 0.70 1.83
CA LYS A 305 -0.53 1.54 2.87
C LYS A 305 -0.05 1.05 4.23
N PHE A 306 0.67 1.87 4.95
CA PHE A 306 1.00 1.64 6.34
C PHE A 306 -0.08 2.26 7.21
N GLN A 307 -0.67 1.45 8.04
CA GLN A 307 -1.74 1.84 8.95
C GLN A 307 -1.28 1.63 10.38
N LEU A 308 -1.43 2.66 11.23
CA LEU A 308 -1.34 2.49 12.67
C LEU A 308 -2.58 1.73 13.14
N LEU A 309 -2.41 0.77 14.04
CA LEU A 309 -3.55 0.16 14.72
C LEU A 309 -4.31 1.22 15.51
N HIS A 310 -5.60 1.33 15.23
CA HIS A 310 -6.53 2.15 16.01
C HIS A 310 -7.46 1.27 16.83
N VAL A 311 -7.54 1.54 18.09
CA VAL A 311 -8.53 0.95 19.01
C VAL A 311 -9.79 1.80 18.90
N LEU A 312 -10.86 1.20 18.37
CA LEU A 312 -12.13 1.90 18.13
C LEU A 312 -13.21 1.35 19.07
N ARG A 313 -13.97 2.23 19.68
CA ARG A 313 -15.11 1.88 20.55
C ARG A 313 -16.08 0.94 19.84
N GLY A 314 -16.57 -0.06 20.56
CA GLY A 314 -17.51 -1.06 20.06
C GLY A 314 -16.84 -2.13 19.16
N THR A 315 -15.54 -2.31 19.30
CA THR A 315 -14.78 -3.43 18.71
C THR A 315 -14.25 -4.34 19.82
N ASP A 316 -14.09 -5.64 19.52
CA ASP A 316 -13.48 -6.57 20.47
C ASP A 316 -12.07 -6.15 20.91
N LEU A 317 -11.38 -5.43 20.03
CA LEU A 317 -10.06 -4.86 20.32
C LEU A 317 -10.14 -3.78 21.42
N ALA A 318 -11.21 -3.00 21.44
CA ALA A 318 -11.42 -2.00 22.51
C ALA A 318 -11.63 -2.66 23.86
N ASP A 319 -12.42 -3.74 23.92
CA ASP A 319 -12.65 -4.49 25.16
C ASP A 319 -11.31 -5.06 25.69
N LEU A 320 -10.44 -5.60 24.81
CA LEU A 320 -9.12 -6.08 25.20
C LEU A 320 -8.21 -4.97 25.72
N TYR A 321 -8.24 -3.80 25.08
CA TYR A 321 -7.43 -2.64 25.45
C TYR A 321 -7.88 -2.05 26.79
N GLU A 322 -9.18 -1.85 26.99
CA GLU A 322 -9.77 -1.31 28.22
C GLU A 322 -9.52 -2.23 29.42
N ASN A 323 -9.39 -3.55 29.19
CA ASN A 323 -9.01 -4.53 30.21
C ASN A 323 -7.48 -4.66 30.40
N GLY A 324 -6.67 -3.78 29.79
CA GLY A 324 -5.22 -3.76 29.97
C GLY A 324 -4.51 -4.98 29.37
N VAL A 325 -5.13 -5.69 28.38
CA VAL A 325 -4.55 -6.90 27.80
C VAL A 325 -3.35 -6.60 26.90
N PHE A 326 -3.33 -5.43 26.27
CA PHE A 326 -2.21 -4.97 25.43
C PHE A 326 -2.08 -3.45 25.49
N ARG A 327 -0.95 -2.91 25.04
CA ARG A 327 -0.72 -1.48 24.85
C ARG A 327 -0.78 -1.11 23.35
N THR A 328 -0.90 0.16 23.02
CA THR A 328 -0.67 0.67 21.65
C THR A 328 0.78 1.14 21.47
N LEU A 329 1.22 1.28 20.22
CA LEU A 329 2.52 1.90 19.91
C LEU A 329 2.52 3.36 20.37
N GLU A 330 3.66 3.81 20.89
CA GLU A 330 3.95 5.23 21.08
C GLU A 330 4.28 5.90 19.74
N MET A 331 4.13 7.24 19.66
CA MET A 331 4.34 7.98 18.42
C MET A 331 5.75 7.76 17.87
N ASP A 332 6.76 7.73 18.73
CA ASP A 332 8.16 7.61 18.29
C ASP A 332 8.48 6.19 17.81
N GLU A 333 7.94 5.18 18.47
CA GLU A 333 8.02 3.79 18.02
C GLU A 333 7.43 3.64 16.63
N TYR A 334 6.23 4.19 16.40
CA TYR A 334 5.55 4.13 15.11
C TYR A 334 6.35 4.84 14.00
N ILE A 335 6.85 6.04 14.26
CA ILE A 335 7.62 6.81 13.29
C ILE A 335 8.91 6.08 12.91
N ASP A 336 9.62 5.48 13.87
CA ASP A 336 10.83 4.71 13.59
C ASP A 336 10.54 3.47 12.73
N ILE A 337 9.47 2.73 13.04
CA ILE A 337 9.02 1.59 12.22
C ILE A 337 8.68 2.05 10.81
N VAL A 338 7.88 3.11 10.62
CA VAL A 338 7.50 3.63 9.30
C VAL A 338 8.73 4.06 8.50
N ARG A 339 9.72 4.71 9.12
CA ARG A 339 10.97 5.10 8.45
C ARG A 339 11.74 3.88 7.95
N LYS A 340 11.91 2.87 8.80
CA LYS A 340 12.56 1.61 8.42
C LYS A 340 11.79 0.88 7.33
N ALA A 341 10.46 0.86 7.42
CA ALA A 341 9.58 0.29 6.41
C ALA A 341 9.73 0.96 5.04
N ILE A 342 9.76 2.29 5.01
CA ILE A 342 9.99 3.06 3.76
C ILE A 342 11.34 2.72 3.14
N ALA A 343 12.39 2.56 3.94
CA ALA A 343 13.73 2.24 3.46
C ALA A 343 13.85 0.83 2.84
N LEU A 344 12.94 -0.08 3.17
CA LEU A 344 12.87 -1.45 2.61
C LEU A 344 12.14 -1.51 1.27
N LEU A 345 11.40 -0.48 0.88
CA LEU A 345 10.63 -0.51 -0.36
C LEU A 345 11.54 -0.29 -1.57
N PRO A 346 11.42 -1.14 -2.60
CA PRO A 346 12.15 -0.94 -3.85
C PRO A 346 11.67 0.31 -4.59
N PRO A 347 12.51 0.89 -5.45
CA PRO A 347 12.10 1.96 -6.35
C PRO A 347 10.86 1.55 -7.17
N GLY A 348 9.86 2.42 -7.25
CA GLY A 348 8.63 2.17 -8.00
C GLY A 348 7.44 1.70 -7.16
N VAL A 349 7.65 1.25 -5.92
CA VAL A 349 6.53 0.99 -5.00
C VAL A 349 6.08 2.31 -4.37
N ALA A 350 4.85 2.71 -4.67
CA ALA A 350 4.30 3.97 -4.17
C ALA A 350 3.72 3.83 -2.76
N ILE A 351 3.97 4.84 -1.92
CA ILE A 351 3.35 4.91 -0.60
C ILE A 351 2.03 5.67 -0.71
N HIS A 352 0.93 4.95 -0.51
CA HIS A 352 -0.42 5.49 -0.55
C HIS A 352 -0.85 6.11 0.78
N ARG A 353 -0.25 5.67 1.89
CA ARG A 353 -0.57 6.13 3.24
C ARG A 353 0.57 5.76 4.19
N VAL A 354 0.90 6.67 5.10
CA VAL A 354 1.86 6.45 6.19
C VAL A 354 1.21 6.49 7.58
N THR A 355 -0.09 6.77 7.67
CA THR A 355 -0.88 6.74 8.91
C THR A 355 -2.37 6.61 8.58
N GLY A 356 -3.15 6.03 9.50
CA GLY A 356 -4.59 5.87 9.32
C GLY A 356 -5.41 7.13 9.63
N ASP A 357 -6.70 7.06 9.28
CA ASP A 357 -7.74 7.97 9.74
C ASP A 357 -8.67 7.20 10.67
N ALA A 358 -8.85 7.67 11.89
CA ALA A 358 -9.82 7.15 12.82
C ALA A 358 -10.93 8.19 13.06
N PRO A 359 -12.21 7.76 13.14
CA PRO A 359 -13.28 8.65 13.55
C PRO A 359 -13.03 9.09 14.99
N ARG A 360 -12.84 10.40 15.21
CA ARG A 360 -12.50 10.94 16.53
C ARG A 360 -13.47 10.52 17.65
N LYS A 361 -14.76 10.37 17.30
CA LYS A 361 -15.80 9.95 18.25
C LYS A 361 -15.69 8.49 18.69
N LEU A 362 -15.05 7.66 17.88
CA LEU A 362 -14.88 6.22 18.14
C LEU A 362 -13.47 5.88 18.64
N LEU A 363 -12.48 6.75 18.42
CA LEU A 363 -11.09 6.48 18.79
C LEU A 363 -10.90 6.41 20.30
N VAL A 364 -10.47 5.26 20.79
CA VAL A 364 -10.07 5.01 22.18
C VAL A 364 -8.56 5.22 22.33
N ALA A 365 -7.75 4.60 21.44
CA ALA A 365 -6.28 4.68 21.47
C ALA A 365 -5.68 4.42 20.08
N PRO A 366 -4.45 4.90 19.84
CA PRO A 366 -3.72 5.89 20.59
C PRO A 366 -4.18 7.31 20.24
N LEU A 367 -4.40 8.16 21.21
CA LEU A 367 -4.96 9.52 21.00
C LEU A 367 -4.02 10.44 20.21
N TRP A 368 -2.71 10.23 20.28
CA TRP A 368 -1.73 11.00 19.51
C TRP A 368 -1.93 10.86 17.99
N SER A 369 -2.58 9.80 17.52
CA SER A 369 -2.86 9.56 16.10
C SER A 369 -3.78 10.63 15.48
N THR A 370 -4.46 11.42 16.29
CA THR A 370 -5.32 12.53 15.83
C THR A 370 -4.52 13.72 15.31
N ASP A 371 -3.25 13.87 15.70
CA ASP A 371 -2.36 14.94 15.23
C ASP A 371 -1.54 14.49 14.01
N LYS A 372 -2.23 14.33 12.89
CA LYS A 372 -1.63 13.91 11.62
C LYS A 372 -0.53 14.83 11.14
N LYS A 373 -0.68 16.15 11.34
CA LYS A 373 0.30 17.13 10.90
C LYS A 373 1.65 16.89 11.60
N ARG A 374 1.61 16.68 12.91
CA ARG A 374 2.81 16.36 13.69
C ARG A 374 3.46 15.06 13.24
N ILE A 375 2.65 13.99 13.02
CA ILE A 375 3.16 12.70 12.55
C ILE A 375 3.85 12.84 11.19
N LEU A 376 3.20 13.44 10.21
CA LEU A 376 3.74 13.62 8.87
C LEU A 376 5.01 14.49 8.87
N ASN A 377 5.03 15.57 9.64
CA ASN A 377 6.20 16.42 9.77
C ASN A 377 7.37 15.64 10.37
N ARG A 378 7.15 14.84 11.40
CA ARG A 378 8.20 14.02 12.02
C ARG A 378 8.71 12.90 11.13
N ILE A 379 7.83 12.22 10.37
CA ILE A 379 8.26 11.24 9.37
C ILE A 379 9.14 11.92 8.33
N ASN A 380 8.72 13.07 7.79
CA ASN A 380 9.47 13.77 6.76
C ASN A 380 10.83 14.31 7.28
N SER A 381 10.85 15.01 8.41
CA SER A 381 12.08 15.59 8.98
C SER A 381 13.15 14.53 9.25
N ALA A 382 12.73 13.34 9.64
CA ALA A 382 13.63 12.24 9.95
C ALA A 382 14.42 11.72 8.72
N PHE A 383 13.93 11.94 7.50
CA PHE A 383 14.67 11.63 6.27
C PHE A 383 15.66 12.73 5.90
N PHE A 384 15.32 14.01 6.13
CA PHE A 384 16.20 15.15 5.82
C PHE A 384 17.47 15.21 6.67
N ILE A 385 17.39 14.81 7.95
CA ILE A 385 18.55 14.76 8.84
C ILE A 385 19.61 13.79 8.31
N LYS A 386 19.21 12.65 7.76
CA LYS A 386 20.14 11.62 7.26
C LYS A 386 20.84 12.05 5.96
N GLU A 387 20.16 12.76 5.07
CA GLU A 387 20.77 13.27 3.83
C GLU A 387 21.82 14.33 4.13
N ASN A 388 21.54 15.24 5.06
CA ASN A 388 22.50 16.27 5.48
C ASN A 388 23.73 15.68 6.20
N MET A 389 23.55 14.63 7.01
CA MET A 389 24.70 13.94 7.65
C MET A 389 25.57 13.20 6.63
N LEU A 390 24.98 12.59 5.59
CA LEU A 390 25.74 11.92 4.52
C LEU A 390 26.47 12.91 3.59
N GLN A 391 26.05 14.16 3.50
CA GLN A 391 26.74 15.22 2.77
C GLN A 391 27.89 15.83 3.57
N LEU A 392 27.84 15.79 4.90
CA LEU A 392 28.90 16.30 5.79
C LEU A 392 30.04 15.27 6.01
N THR A 393 29.86 14.01 5.60
CA THR A 393 30.85 12.93 5.70
C THR A 393 31.52 12.57 4.37
N LYS A 394 31.28 13.33 3.33
CA LYS A 394 32.01 13.33 2.05
C LYS A 394 32.84 14.59 1.90
#